data_9b1485d759ddb39208eea658458157c6
#
_entry.id   9b1485d759ddb39208eea658458157c6
#
_cell.length_a   1.000
_cell.length_b   1.000
_cell.length_c   1.000
_cell.angle_alpha   90.00
_cell.angle_beta   90.00
_cell.angle_gamma   90.00
#
_symmetry.space_group_name_H-M   'P 1'
#
loop_
_entity.id
_entity.type
_entity.pdbx_description
1 polymer ?
#
loop_
_entity_poly.entity_id
_entity_poly.type
_entity_poly.pdbx_seq_one_letter_code
_entity_poly.pdbx_strand_id
1 'polypeptide(L)'
;MRIISGNFKGKKILEPNDKSTRPLKDLTKEALFNIILHSNKFDVKIKLSNILDLFSGVGSFGLECLSRDASSVTFVENYKKVLPILKKNIINFNYLEKSKIIEKDIFNQLNFNTFENKFDIIFLDPPYKEKFLYELLKKIFK
;
A
#
# COMPACT_ATOMS: atom_id res chain seq x y z
N MET A 1 -2.69 1.49 -15.18
CA MET A 1 -2.35 1.98 -13.82
C MET A 1 -1.02 2.72 -13.86
N ARG A 2 -0.95 3.86 -13.22
CA ARG A 2 0.24 4.74 -13.24
C ARG A 2 0.34 5.57 -11.97
N ILE A 3 1.51 6.14 -11.74
CA ILE A 3 1.73 7.12 -10.67
C ILE A 3 1.07 8.44 -11.06
N ILE A 4 0.31 9.01 -10.15
CA ILE A 4 -0.48 10.24 -10.38
C ILE A 4 0.37 11.49 -10.12
N SER A 5 1.20 11.48 -9.09
CA SER A 5 1.98 12.65 -8.68
C SER A 5 3.34 12.28 -8.10
N GLY A 6 4.18 13.29 -7.89
CA GLY A 6 5.50 13.13 -7.26
C GLY A 6 6.61 12.83 -8.26
N ASN A 7 7.67 12.22 -7.75
CA ASN A 7 8.94 12.01 -8.48
C ASN A 7 8.78 11.16 -9.74
N PHE A 8 7.82 10.23 -9.75
CA PHE A 8 7.56 9.33 -10.87
C PHE A 8 6.21 9.56 -11.55
N LYS A 9 5.68 10.79 -11.47
CA LYS A 9 4.41 11.14 -12.12
C LYS A 9 4.36 10.63 -13.55
N GLY A 10 3.28 9.91 -13.88
CA GLY A 10 3.02 9.36 -15.21
C GLY A 10 3.68 8.01 -15.49
N LYS A 11 4.61 7.55 -14.64
CA LYS A 11 5.25 6.25 -14.84
C LYS A 11 4.25 5.10 -14.62
N LYS A 12 4.28 4.16 -15.54
CA LYS A 12 3.38 3.01 -15.53
C LYS A 12 3.74 2.00 -14.45
N ILE A 13 2.74 1.50 -13.77
CA ILE A 13 2.84 0.40 -12.80
C ILE A 13 2.45 -0.89 -13.52
N LEU A 14 3.27 -1.93 -13.37
CA LEU A 14 2.98 -3.23 -13.96
C LEU A 14 1.78 -3.87 -13.27
N GLU A 15 0.91 -4.49 -14.06
CA GLU A 15 -0.30 -5.17 -13.63
C GLU A 15 -0.26 -6.63 -14.03
N PRO A 16 -0.96 -7.53 -13.30
CA PRO A 16 -1.09 -8.91 -13.72
C PRO A 16 -1.96 -9.01 -14.98
N ASN A 17 -1.71 -10.06 -15.78
CA ASN A 17 -2.49 -10.31 -16.98
C ASN A 17 -3.86 -10.93 -16.68
N ASP A 18 -4.06 -11.45 -15.49
CA ASP A 18 -5.33 -12.03 -15.08
C ASP A 18 -6.26 -11.00 -14.45
N LYS A 19 -7.56 -11.31 -14.44
CA LYS A 19 -8.59 -10.43 -13.85
C LYS A 19 -8.85 -10.74 -12.37
N SER A 20 -8.08 -11.62 -11.77
CA SER A 20 -8.28 -12.05 -10.39
C SER A 20 -7.83 -11.03 -9.36
N THR A 21 -6.97 -10.10 -9.77
CA THR A 21 -6.49 -9.01 -8.94
C THR A 21 -7.23 -7.73 -9.30
N ARG A 22 -7.85 -7.10 -8.31
CA ARG A 22 -8.54 -5.83 -8.51
C ARG A 22 -7.56 -4.67 -8.34
N PRO A 23 -7.18 -3.98 -9.41
CA PRO A 23 -6.29 -2.82 -9.30
C PRO A 23 -7.01 -1.62 -8.70
N LEU A 24 -6.30 -0.82 -7.94
CA LEU A 24 -6.76 0.49 -7.52
C LEU A 24 -6.73 1.42 -8.74
N LYS A 25 -7.91 1.76 -9.26
CA LYS A 25 -8.04 2.59 -10.46
C LYS A 25 -7.43 3.98 -10.24
N ASP A 26 -6.89 4.56 -11.30
CA ASP A 26 -6.25 5.88 -11.26
C ASP A 26 -7.16 6.97 -10.68
N LEU A 27 -8.44 7.00 -11.08
CA LEU A 27 -9.41 7.97 -10.55
C LEU A 27 -9.66 7.79 -9.04
N THR A 28 -9.79 6.55 -8.60
CA THR A 28 -9.99 6.24 -7.16
C THR A 28 -8.75 6.63 -6.36
N LYS A 29 -7.59 6.33 -6.88
CA LYS A 29 -6.32 6.68 -6.27
C LYS A 29 -6.14 8.19 -6.16
N GLU A 30 -6.43 8.92 -7.22
CA GLU A 30 -6.38 10.39 -7.23
C GLU A 30 -7.33 10.99 -6.20
N ALA A 31 -8.58 10.52 -6.15
CA ALA A 31 -9.56 10.97 -5.17
C ALA A 31 -9.11 10.69 -3.73
N LEU A 32 -8.55 9.51 -3.48
CA LEU A 32 -8.04 9.13 -2.17
C LEU A 32 -6.90 10.05 -1.71
N PHE A 33 -5.93 10.31 -2.57
CA PHE A 33 -4.81 11.19 -2.23
C PHE A 33 -5.24 12.64 -2.08
N ASN A 34 -6.22 13.10 -2.84
CA ASN A 34 -6.81 14.43 -2.64
C ASN A 34 -7.44 14.56 -1.25
N ILE A 35 -8.14 13.54 -0.79
CA ILE A 35 -8.71 13.51 0.57
C ILE A 35 -7.60 13.57 1.62
N ILE A 36 -6.56 12.77 1.49
CA ILE A 36 -5.44 12.75 2.44
C ILE A 36 -4.73 14.10 2.50
N LEU A 37 -4.52 14.75 1.34
CA LEU A 37 -3.75 15.99 1.24
C LEU A 37 -4.54 17.24 1.64
N HIS A 38 -5.84 17.26 1.39
CA HIS A 38 -6.64 18.48 1.47
C HIS A 38 -7.77 18.45 2.49
N SER A 39 -8.04 17.29 3.11
CA SER A 39 -9.08 17.20 4.13
C SER A 39 -8.58 17.72 5.47
N ASN A 40 -9.40 18.54 6.14
CA ASN A 40 -9.13 19.00 7.50
C ASN A 40 -9.29 17.90 8.56
N LYS A 41 -9.75 16.73 8.17
CA LYS A 41 -9.99 15.59 9.08
C LYS A 41 -8.72 14.80 9.40
N PHE A 42 -7.67 14.96 8.62
CA PHE A 42 -6.42 14.24 8.80
C PHE A 42 -5.27 15.20 9.06
N ASP A 43 -4.61 15.02 10.20
CA ASP A 43 -3.39 15.74 10.54
C ASP A 43 -2.15 14.87 10.23
N VAL A 44 -2.13 14.32 9.02
CA VAL A 44 -1.05 13.45 8.58
C VAL A 44 -0.54 13.90 7.21
N LYS A 45 0.76 13.82 7.02
CA LYS A 45 1.43 14.13 5.75
C LYS A 45 2.03 12.86 5.18
N ILE A 46 1.93 12.69 3.87
CA ILE A 46 2.58 11.57 3.17
C ILE A 46 4.09 11.74 3.18
N LYS A 47 4.56 12.95 2.93
CA LYS A 47 5.98 13.28 2.95
C LYS A 47 6.61 12.92 4.30
N LEU A 48 7.70 12.16 4.25
CA LEU A 48 8.45 11.67 5.41
C LEU A 48 7.69 10.69 6.31
N SER A 49 6.53 10.20 5.88
CA SER A 49 5.75 9.22 6.63
C SER A 49 6.24 7.79 6.42
N ASN A 50 6.00 6.97 7.43
CA ASN A 50 6.13 5.51 7.35
C ASN A 50 4.75 4.91 7.09
N ILE A 51 4.64 4.13 6.03
CA ILE A 51 3.36 3.63 5.50
C ILE A 51 3.29 2.12 5.68
N LEU A 52 2.14 1.62 6.13
CA LEU A 52 1.81 0.20 6.10
C LEU A 52 0.70 0.00 5.05
N ASP A 53 1.03 -0.73 3.98
CA ASP A 53 0.11 -1.03 2.89
C ASP A 53 -0.32 -2.49 2.99
N LEU A 54 -1.47 -2.70 3.61
CA LEU A 54 -2.06 -4.04 3.79
C LEU A 54 -2.87 -4.41 2.55
N PHE A 55 -2.74 -5.67 2.12
CA PHE A 55 -3.33 -6.13 0.85
C PHE A 55 -2.80 -5.32 -0.33
N SER A 56 -1.47 -5.19 -0.40
CA SER A 56 -0.83 -4.21 -1.28
C SER A 56 -0.95 -4.52 -2.78
N GLY A 57 -1.26 -5.76 -3.15
CA GLY A 57 -1.36 -6.14 -4.55
C GLY A 57 -0.07 -5.83 -5.31
N VAL A 58 -0.18 -5.13 -6.43
CA VAL A 58 0.98 -4.71 -7.23
C VAL A 58 1.72 -3.51 -6.65
N GLY A 59 1.26 -2.96 -5.53
CA GLY A 59 1.92 -1.88 -4.82
C GLY A 59 1.48 -0.47 -5.21
N SER A 60 0.35 -0.32 -5.87
CA SER A 60 -0.11 0.98 -6.40
C SER A 60 -0.17 2.08 -5.34
N PHE A 61 -0.76 1.82 -4.19
CA PHE A 61 -0.86 2.81 -3.11
C PHE A 61 0.52 3.16 -2.53
N GLY A 62 1.27 2.14 -2.12
CA GLY A 62 2.59 2.36 -1.51
C GLY A 62 3.58 3.03 -2.43
N LEU A 63 3.59 2.65 -3.71
CA LEU A 63 4.46 3.28 -4.71
C LEU A 63 4.06 4.74 -4.95
N GLU A 64 2.78 5.06 -4.93
CA GLU A 64 2.30 6.44 -4.99
C GLU A 64 2.82 7.25 -3.79
N CYS A 65 2.74 6.68 -2.58
CA CYS A 65 3.28 7.31 -1.38
C CYS A 65 4.79 7.58 -1.50
N LEU A 66 5.55 6.60 -1.98
CA LEU A 66 7.00 6.76 -2.19
C LEU A 66 7.31 7.83 -3.24
N SER A 67 6.54 7.89 -4.32
CA SER A 67 6.66 8.95 -5.33
C SER A 67 6.39 10.34 -4.76
N ARG A 68 5.60 10.42 -3.70
CA ARG A 68 5.29 11.66 -2.96
C ARG A 68 6.17 11.85 -1.73
N ASP A 69 7.34 11.24 -1.71
CA ASP A 69 8.40 11.38 -0.70
C ASP A 69 8.08 10.76 0.68
N ALA A 70 7.27 9.72 0.74
CA ALA A 70 7.18 8.91 1.96
C ALA A 70 8.56 8.35 2.33
N SER A 71 8.83 8.23 3.63
CA SER A 71 10.12 7.71 4.11
C SER A 71 10.27 6.23 3.82
N SER A 72 9.22 5.46 4.05
CA SER A 72 9.25 4.02 3.84
C SER A 72 7.83 3.47 3.65
N VAL A 73 7.75 2.33 2.98
CA VAL A 73 6.51 1.56 2.86
C VAL A 73 6.79 0.11 3.20
N THR A 74 5.99 -0.46 4.08
CA THR A 74 5.92 -1.89 4.32
C THR A 74 4.71 -2.43 3.57
N PHE A 75 4.97 -3.22 2.56
CA PHE A 75 3.94 -3.90 1.76
C PHE A 75 3.64 -5.26 2.36
N VAL A 76 2.37 -5.56 2.59
CA VAL A 76 1.95 -6.89 3.05
C VAL A 76 1.08 -7.52 2.00
N GLU A 77 1.53 -8.64 1.45
CA GLU A 77 0.85 -9.38 0.39
C GLU A 77 1.24 -10.86 0.47
N ASN A 78 0.30 -11.76 0.23
CA ASN A 78 0.60 -13.20 0.22
C ASN A 78 0.18 -13.92 -1.08
N TYR A 79 -0.44 -13.21 -2.00
CA TYR A 79 -0.88 -13.83 -3.25
C TYR A 79 0.31 -14.07 -4.19
N LYS A 80 0.66 -15.33 -4.37
CA LYS A 80 1.87 -15.74 -5.09
C LYS A 80 1.96 -15.26 -6.53
N LYS A 81 0.84 -15.05 -7.21
CA LYS A 81 0.81 -14.54 -8.59
C LYS A 81 1.14 -13.05 -8.68
N VAL A 82 0.89 -12.30 -7.63
CA VAL A 82 1.08 -10.86 -7.58
C VAL A 82 2.45 -10.48 -7.02
N LEU A 83 2.99 -11.26 -6.08
CA LEU A 83 4.26 -10.96 -5.43
C LEU A 83 5.42 -10.69 -6.39
N PRO A 84 5.63 -11.47 -7.48
CA PRO A 84 6.70 -11.17 -8.43
C PRO A 84 6.50 -9.80 -9.10
N ILE A 85 5.26 -9.42 -9.38
CA ILE A 85 4.92 -8.14 -10.02
C ILE A 85 5.19 -6.99 -9.04
N LEU A 86 4.79 -7.14 -7.77
CA LEU A 86 5.09 -6.17 -6.72
C LEU A 86 6.60 -5.94 -6.59
N LYS A 87 7.37 -7.01 -6.50
CA LYS A 87 8.84 -6.94 -6.42
C LYS A 87 9.44 -6.23 -7.63
N LYS A 88 8.95 -6.57 -8.82
CA LYS A 88 9.41 -5.94 -10.06
C LYS A 88 9.07 -4.45 -10.11
N ASN A 89 7.89 -4.07 -9.67
CA ASN A 89 7.50 -2.67 -9.58
C ASN A 89 8.42 -1.89 -8.64
N ILE A 90 8.71 -2.42 -7.46
CA ILE A 90 9.60 -1.78 -6.48
C ILE A 90 10.99 -1.56 -7.09
N ILE A 91 11.51 -2.56 -7.80
CA ILE A 91 12.81 -2.46 -8.49
C ILE A 91 12.76 -1.41 -9.60
N ASN A 92 11.73 -1.44 -10.44
CA ASN A 92 11.58 -0.51 -11.57
C ASN A 92 11.49 0.95 -11.13
N PHE A 93 10.95 1.19 -9.94
CA PHE A 93 10.85 2.52 -9.35
C PHE A 93 12.07 2.88 -8.49
N ASN A 94 13.03 1.98 -8.38
CA ASN A 94 14.25 2.20 -7.59
C ASN A 94 13.97 2.47 -6.11
N TYR A 95 13.01 1.76 -5.53
CA TYR A 95 12.58 1.95 -4.14
C TYR A 95 12.90 0.77 -3.22
N LEU A 96 13.86 -0.09 -3.58
CA LEU A 96 14.25 -1.24 -2.75
C LEU A 96 14.64 -0.85 -1.33
N GLU A 97 15.41 0.21 -1.16
CA GLU A 97 15.90 0.64 0.15
C GLU A 97 14.81 1.26 1.03
N LYS A 98 13.71 1.72 0.43
CA LYS A 98 12.58 2.35 1.13
C LYS A 98 11.40 1.40 1.28
N SER A 99 11.55 0.16 0.84
CA SER A 99 10.45 -0.81 0.79
C SER A 99 10.79 -2.07 1.55
N LYS A 100 9.80 -2.59 2.26
CA LYS A 100 9.86 -3.92 2.89
C LYS A 100 8.64 -4.70 2.43
N ILE A 101 8.83 -5.96 2.05
CA ILE A 101 7.73 -6.86 1.69
C ILE A 101 7.58 -7.92 2.76
N ILE A 102 6.38 -8.07 3.29
CA ILE A 102 6.00 -9.14 4.20
C ILE A 102 5.05 -10.08 3.46
N GLU A 103 5.51 -11.29 3.20
CA GLU A 103 4.77 -12.33 2.48
C GLU A 103 3.96 -13.19 3.46
N LYS A 104 3.01 -12.58 4.16
CA LYS A 104 2.18 -13.24 5.16
C LYS A 104 0.70 -13.00 4.94
N ASP A 105 -0.10 -13.98 5.37
CA ASP A 105 -1.53 -13.80 5.49
C ASP A 105 -1.84 -12.86 6.65
N ILE A 106 -2.51 -11.76 6.34
CA ILE A 106 -2.80 -10.70 7.31
C ILE A 106 -3.70 -11.20 8.44
N PHE A 107 -4.63 -12.09 8.13
CA PHE A 107 -5.61 -12.59 9.11
C PHE A 107 -5.04 -13.65 10.05
N ASN A 108 -4.16 -14.51 9.53
CA ASN A 108 -3.72 -15.73 10.25
C ASN A 108 -2.26 -15.72 10.68
N GLN A 109 -1.42 -14.94 10.03
CA GLN A 109 0.05 -15.02 10.20
C GLN A 109 0.67 -13.72 10.69
N LEU A 110 0.02 -12.59 10.47
CA LEU A 110 0.58 -11.28 10.79
C LEU A 110 0.28 -10.91 12.24
N ASN A 111 1.33 -10.62 12.99
CA ASN A 111 1.22 -10.09 14.35
C ASN A 111 1.66 -8.62 14.35
N PHE A 112 0.71 -7.72 14.55
CA PHE A 112 0.96 -6.27 14.53
C PHE A 112 1.88 -5.82 15.68
N ASN A 113 1.98 -6.58 16.75
CA ASN A 113 2.88 -6.28 17.87
C ASN A 113 4.37 -6.51 17.52
N THR A 114 4.66 -7.18 16.41
CA THR A 114 6.05 -7.44 15.97
C THR A 114 6.67 -6.29 15.21
N PHE A 115 5.91 -5.27 14.86
CA PHE A 115 6.46 -4.10 14.20
C PHE A 115 7.23 -3.23 15.20
N GLU A 116 8.50 -3.07 14.94
CA GLU A 116 9.38 -2.23 15.78
C GLU A 116 9.09 -0.75 15.62
N ASN A 117 8.68 -0.35 14.42
CA ASN A 117 8.40 1.03 14.08
C ASN A 117 6.90 1.28 14.02
N LYS A 118 6.50 2.49 14.44
CA LYS A 118 5.13 2.95 14.28
C LYS A 118 4.91 3.44 12.86
N PHE A 119 3.71 3.24 12.35
CA PHE A 119 3.29 3.73 11.04
C PHE A 119 2.47 5.01 11.23
N ASP A 120 2.67 5.95 10.31
CA ASP A 120 1.88 7.18 10.27
C ASP A 120 0.57 6.97 9.53
N ILE A 121 0.58 6.11 8.52
CA ILE A 121 -0.59 5.75 7.72
C ILE A 121 -0.65 4.24 7.56
N ILE A 122 -1.84 3.68 7.82
CA ILE A 122 -2.15 2.28 7.53
C ILE A 122 -3.25 2.26 6.49
N PHE A 123 -2.94 1.72 5.31
CA PHE A 123 -3.90 1.58 4.22
C PHE A 123 -4.43 0.15 4.17
N LEU A 124 -5.74 0.04 4.02
CA LEU A 124 -6.47 -1.22 4.01
C LEU A 124 -7.37 -1.28 2.78
N ASP A 125 -7.08 -2.18 1.86
CA ASP A 125 -7.96 -2.47 0.72
C ASP A 125 -8.20 -3.98 0.63
N PRO A 126 -8.94 -4.57 1.60
CA PRO A 126 -9.14 -6.01 1.67
C PRO A 126 -10.07 -6.51 0.57
N PRO A 127 -9.94 -7.81 0.17
CA PRO A 127 -10.95 -8.43 -0.67
C PRO A 127 -12.27 -8.59 0.11
N TYR A 128 -13.30 -8.24 -0.49
CA TYR A 128 -14.75 -8.26 -0.29
C TYR A 128 -15.46 -8.85 0.93
N LYS A 129 -14.90 -9.25 2.03
CA LYS A 129 -15.69 -9.80 3.15
C LYS A 129 -15.63 -8.88 4.36
N GLU A 130 -16.63 -8.04 4.54
CA GLU A 130 -16.75 -7.06 5.63
C GLU A 130 -16.55 -7.65 7.02
N LYS A 131 -16.98 -8.88 7.27
CA LYS A 131 -16.79 -9.54 8.57
C LYS A 131 -15.32 -9.67 8.98
N PHE A 132 -14.43 -9.83 8.02
CA PHE A 132 -12.98 -9.92 8.28
C PHE A 132 -12.36 -8.56 8.57
N LEU A 133 -12.90 -7.50 8.01
CA LEU A 133 -12.42 -6.15 8.25
C LEU A 133 -12.55 -5.76 9.73
N TYR A 134 -13.68 -6.06 10.35
CA TYR A 134 -13.91 -5.76 11.77
C TYR A 134 -12.88 -6.47 12.67
N GLU A 135 -12.65 -7.75 12.43
CA GLU A 135 -11.64 -8.52 13.17
C GLU A 135 -10.22 -7.97 12.97
N LEU A 136 -9.92 -7.55 11.75
CA LEU A 136 -8.63 -6.97 11.42
C LEU A 136 -8.42 -5.63 12.14
N LEU A 137 -9.41 -4.75 12.14
CA LEU A 137 -9.35 -3.48 12.85
C LEU A 137 -9.11 -3.66 14.35
N LYS A 138 -9.73 -4.67 14.96
CA LYS A 138 -9.48 -5.02 16.36
C LYS A 138 -8.02 -5.40 16.61
N LYS A 139 -7.40 -6.12 15.68
CA LYS A 139 -5.98 -6.52 15.79
C LYS A 139 -5.05 -5.33 15.66
N ILE A 140 -5.37 -4.38 14.79
CA ILE A 140 -4.54 -3.18 14.55
C ILE A 140 -4.58 -2.24 15.75
N PHE A 141 -5.76 -2.02 16.31
CA PHE A 141 -6.00 -1.04 17.38
C PHE A 141 -6.02 -1.64 18.80
N LYS A 142 -5.49 -2.82 18.94
CA LYS A 142 -5.41 -3.49 20.24
C LYS A 142 -4.35 -2.90 21.16
#